data_ed8a7160c5ab8f59593df3d84755948f
#
_entry.id   ed8a7160c5ab8f59593df3d84755948f
#
_cell.length_a   1.000
_cell.length_b   1.000
_cell.length_c   1.000
_cell.angle_alpha   90.00
_cell.angle_beta   90.00
_cell.angle_gamma   90.00
#
_symmetry.space_group_name_H-M   'P 1'
#
loop_
_entity.id
_entity.type
_entity.pdbx_description
1 polymer ?
#
loop_
_entity_poly.entity_id
_entity_poly.type
_entity_poly.pdbx_seq_one_letter_code
_entity_poly.pdbx_strand_id
1 'polypeptide(L)'
;PDEHKDLESILDELLSHGLRPKRLNWHYRSRHEGLIAFSNRQYYDNALLTFPSPALSRGGVCFRHIPDARYDKGRSRTNRLEAQALVHELVTRLRSTDGPVRSYGVVTFSQAQQSLIENLLDEERRKFPEIEIHFGDAPPVEGEPVFVKNLENVQGDERDVILFSICYGPDEAGKISMNFGPLNRDGGERRLNVAVTRAKHEIMVFAGLRGEQLDLTKTRSRGLRDLKYFLEYAERGPSALTAAVTSASLSEAESEFERMVADRIRGAGFEVHHQVGCSGYRIDLGIVDPAAPGSYLLGVECDGATYHRAHTARDRDKLRQSVLEGLGWKLHRIWSTDWWHHSDAEMAKLIETIRGLSDSGDSAQQPSTEVGHG
;
A
#
# COMPACT_ATOMS: atom_id res chain seq x y z
N PRO A 1 -8.01 47.85 9.79
CA PRO A 1 -7.82 46.91 10.84
C PRO A 1 -7.87 45.52 10.17
N ASP A 2 -6.67 44.94 10.04
CA ASP A 2 -6.53 43.61 9.50
C ASP A 2 -7.12 42.63 10.51
N GLU A 3 -8.23 42.00 10.15
CA GLU A 3 -8.74 40.85 10.85
C GLU A 3 -7.65 39.76 10.69
N HIS A 4 -6.91 39.47 11.75
CA HIS A 4 -6.08 38.30 11.86
C HIS A 4 -7.02 37.10 11.69
N LYS A 5 -7.11 36.57 10.47
CA LYS A 5 -7.72 35.26 10.25
C LYS A 5 -6.87 34.25 11.03
N ASP A 6 -7.49 33.59 11.99
CA ASP A 6 -6.90 32.44 12.65
C ASP A 6 -6.53 31.41 11.55
N LEU A 7 -5.23 31.37 11.20
CA LEU A 7 -4.72 30.43 10.21
C LEU A 7 -4.62 29.05 10.86
N GLU A 8 -5.05 28.01 10.14
CA GLU A 8 -5.14 26.63 10.68
C GLU A 8 -3.80 26.02 11.08
N SER A 9 -2.69 26.53 10.53
CA SER A 9 -1.36 25.97 10.77
C SER A 9 -0.25 27.01 10.69
N ILE A 10 0.88 26.73 11.37
CA ILE A 10 2.13 27.48 11.21
C ILE A 10 2.57 27.55 9.75
N LEU A 11 2.32 26.51 8.95
CA LEU A 11 2.64 26.51 7.53
C LEU A 11 1.86 27.59 6.77
N ASP A 12 0.56 27.71 7.03
CA ASP A 12 -0.29 28.73 6.39
C ASP A 12 0.15 30.13 6.78
N GLU A 13 0.55 30.33 8.04
CA GLU A 13 1.09 31.59 8.53
C GLU A 13 2.40 31.95 7.82
N LEU A 14 3.35 31.01 7.73
CA LEU A 14 4.62 31.22 7.04
C LEU A 14 4.44 31.51 5.55
N LEU A 15 3.48 30.83 4.89
CA LEU A 15 3.13 31.10 3.50
C LEU A 15 2.53 32.48 3.31
N SER A 16 1.68 32.94 4.24
CA SER A 16 1.10 34.29 4.21
C SER A 16 2.16 35.39 4.34
N HIS A 17 3.27 35.10 5.01
CA HIS A 17 4.45 35.98 5.13
C HIS A 17 5.44 35.84 3.96
N GLY A 18 5.07 35.16 2.88
CA GLY A 18 5.86 35.07 1.63
C GLY A 18 7.01 34.08 1.65
N LEU A 19 7.09 33.20 2.64
CA LEU A 19 8.06 32.11 2.63
C LEU A 19 7.76 31.12 1.49
N ARG A 20 8.78 30.75 0.72
CA ARG A 20 8.63 29.82 -0.41
C ARG A 20 8.59 28.38 0.09
N PRO A 21 7.51 27.62 -0.17
CA PRO A 21 7.46 26.22 0.22
C PRO A 21 8.39 25.39 -0.64
N LYS A 22 9.02 24.38 -0.01
CA LYS A 22 9.65 23.25 -0.72
C LYS A 22 8.83 22.01 -0.44
N ARG A 23 8.27 21.39 -1.49
CA ARG A 23 7.54 20.15 -1.40
C ARG A 23 8.52 18.98 -1.32
N LEU A 24 8.28 18.08 -0.36
CA LEU A 24 8.97 16.79 -0.31
C LEU A 24 8.24 15.84 -1.24
N ASN A 25 8.90 15.42 -2.32
CA ASN A 25 8.28 14.60 -3.37
C ASN A 25 8.61 13.12 -3.24
N TRP A 26 9.35 12.71 -2.20
CA TRP A 26 9.72 11.32 -2.02
C TRP A 26 8.90 10.68 -0.89
N HIS A 27 8.22 9.56 -1.22
CA HIS A 27 7.57 8.72 -0.23
C HIS A 27 8.46 7.50 0.08
N TYR A 28 8.89 7.37 1.34
CA TYR A 28 9.83 6.33 1.79
C TYR A 28 9.24 5.32 2.77
N ARG A 29 8.07 5.62 3.38
CA ARG A 29 7.50 4.77 4.43
C ARG A 29 6.99 3.44 3.90
N SER A 30 6.19 3.48 2.85
CA SER A 30 5.50 2.30 2.34
C SER A 30 6.44 1.41 1.52
N ARG A 31 6.48 0.13 1.87
CA ARG A 31 7.22 -0.89 1.14
C ARG A 31 6.49 -1.37 -0.11
N HIS A 32 5.24 -0.99 -0.26
CA HIS A 32 4.40 -1.26 -1.43
C HIS A 32 3.79 0.05 -1.92
N GLU A 33 3.99 0.39 -3.20
CA GLU A 33 3.48 1.66 -3.75
C GLU A 33 1.95 1.77 -3.68
N GLY A 34 1.22 0.65 -3.73
CA GLY A 34 -0.22 0.63 -3.57
C GLY A 34 -0.72 1.23 -2.26
N LEU A 35 0.09 1.24 -1.19
CA LEU A 35 -0.27 1.87 0.08
C LEU A 35 -0.36 3.40 -0.02
N ILE A 36 0.37 4.01 -0.94
CA ILE A 36 0.39 5.46 -1.13
C ILE A 36 -0.31 5.91 -2.42
N ALA A 37 -0.59 4.99 -3.36
CA ALA A 37 -1.13 5.32 -4.68
C ALA A 37 -2.44 6.11 -4.62
N PHE A 38 -3.37 5.71 -3.74
CA PHE A 38 -4.61 6.44 -3.49
C PHE A 38 -4.33 7.88 -3.03
N SER A 39 -3.51 8.04 -1.99
CA SER A 39 -3.15 9.33 -1.43
C SER A 39 -2.38 10.19 -2.43
N ASN A 40 -1.44 9.60 -3.17
CA ASN A 40 -0.66 10.29 -4.19
C ASN A 40 -1.57 10.93 -5.24
N ARG A 41 -2.56 10.18 -5.70
CA ARG A 41 -3.53 10.70 -6.66
C ARG A 41 -4.47 11.74 -6.06
N GLN A 42 -5.05 11.45 -4.88
CA GLN A 42 -6.15 12.23 -4.31
C GLN A 42 -5.68 13.55 -3.66
N TYR A 43 -4.45 13.58 -3.13
CA TYR A 43 -3.95 14.69 -2.30
C TYR A 43 -2.63 15.30 -2.78
N TYR A 44 -1.89 14.61 -3.64
CA TYR A 44 -0.55 15.02 -4.05
C TYR A 44 -0.39 15.15 -5.56
N ASP A 45 -1.49 15.14 -6.34
CA ASP A 45 -1.50 15.33 -7.81
C ASP A 45 -0.56 14.38 -8.56
N ASN A 46 -0.36 13.16 -8.03
CA ASN A 46 0.63 12.18 -8.48
C ASN A 46 2.09 12.69 -8.47
N ALA A 47 2.37 13.72 -7.67
CA ALA A 47 3.71 14.33 -7.63
C ALA A 47 4.69 13.59 -6.68
N LEU A 48 4.20 12.65 -5.85
CA LEU A 48 5.07 11.84 -5.02
C LEU A 48 5.79 10.79 -5.86
N LEU A 49 7.11 10.73 -5.71
CA LEU A 49 7.93 9.67 -6.27
C LEU A 49 7.74 8.40 -5.42
N THR A 50 7.22 7.38 -6.07
CA THR A 50 7.01 6.04 -5.50
C THR A 50 7.68 5.02 -6.40
N PHE A 51 7.99 3.87 -5.85
CA PHE A 51 8.67 2.81 -6.59
C PHE A 51 7.83 1.54 -6.54
N PRO A 52 7.75 0.78 -7.63
CA PRO A 52 7.01 -0.48 -7.68
C PRO A 52 7.57 -1.49 -6.67
N SER A 53 6.69 -2.35 -6.16
CA SER A 53 7.08 -3.49 -5.33
C SER A 53 7.30 -4.73 -6.21
N PRO A 54 8.28 -5.60 -5.89
CA PRO A 54 8.41 -6.89 -6.57
C PRO A 54 7.27 -7.87 -6.23
N ALA A 55 6.48 -7.62 -5.17
CA ALA A 55 5.31 -8.43 -4.87
C ALA A 55 4.12 -8.06 -5.75
N LEU A 56 3.56 -9.07 -6.45
CA LEU A 56 2.35 -8.96 -7.27
C LEU A 56 1.06 -8.85 -6.44
N SER A 57 1.16 -8.98 -5.11
CA SER A 57 0.01 -8.89 -4.22
C SER A 57 -0.80 -7.62 -4.46
N ARG A 58 -2.09 -7.65 -4.14
CA ARG A 58 -3.13 -6.61 -4.40
C ARG A 58 -2.83 -5.21 -3.84
N GLY A 59 -1.60 -4.71 -4.05
CA GLY A 59 -1.23 -3.33 -3.75
C GLY A 59 -1.03 -3.01 -2.27
N GLY A 60 -0.94 -4.01 -1.39
CA GLY A 60 -0.78 -3.81 0.06
C GLY A 60 -2.06 -3.32 0.75
N VAL A 61 -3.16 -3.10 0.01
CA VAL A 61 -4.47 -2.71 0.55
C VAL A 61 -5.49 -3.80 0.28
N CYS A 62 -6.10 -4.33 1.34
CA CYS A 62 -7.08 -5.41 1.29
C CYS A 62 -8.43 -4.93 1.85
N PHE A 63 -9.53 -5.33 1.23
CA PHE A 63 -10.88 -5.02 1.68
C PHE A 63 -11.60 -6.28 2.16
N ARG A 64 -12.12 -6.24 3.38
CA ARG A 64 -12.92 -7.30 3.98
C ARG A 64 -14.33 -6.80 4.26
N HIS A 65 -15.26 -7.13 3.39
CA HIS A 65 -16.65 -6.83 3.57
C HIS A 65 -17.27 -7.76 4.61
N ILE A 66 -18.01 -7.19 5.55
CA ILE A 66 -18.78 -7.91 6.59
C ILE A 66 -20.27 -7.64 6.33
N PRO A 67 -20.95 -8.45 5.51
CA PRO A 67 -22.28 -8.11 4.96
C PRO A 67 -23.37 -8.00 6.03
N ASP A 68 -23.21 -8.74 7.14
CA ASP A 68 -24.19 -8.76 8.24
C ASP A 68 -23.88 -7.72 9.34
N ALA A 69 -22.79 -6.97 9.20
CA ALA A 69 -22.43 -5.94 10.13
C ALA A 69 -23.44 -4.78 10.10
N ARG A 70 -23.90 -4.38 11.28
CA ARG A 70 -24.88 -3.29 11.45
C ARG A 70 -24.30 -2.23 12.38
N TYR A 71 -24.45 -0.98 11.98
CA TYR A 71 -24.11 0.16 12.80
C TYR A 71 -25.26 0.51 13.76
N ASP A 72 -25.04 0.36 15.05
CA ASP A 72 -26.03 0.67 16.08
C ASP A 72 -26.14 2.19 16.31
N LYS A 73 -26.81 2.84 15.35
CA LYS A 73 -27.02 4.27 15.35
C LYS A 73 -28.00 4.69 16.46
N GLY A 74 -27.55 5.59 17.32
CA GLY A 74 -28.42 6.17 18.35
C GLY A 74 -28.35 5.47 19.71
N ARG A 75 -27.70 4.30 19.79
CA ARG A 75 -27.41 3.61 21.07
C ARG A 75 -25.91 3.59 21.31
N SER A 76 -25.26 2.43 21.08
CA SER A 76 -23.82 2.25 21.31
C SER A 76 -22.94 3.02 20.34
N ARG A 77 -23.41 3.34 19.16
CA ARG A 77 -22.66 3.93 18.04
C ARG A 77 -21.46 3.10 17.61
N THR A 78 -21.63 1.79 17.67
CA THR A 78 -20.61 0.80 17.29
C THR A 78 -21.12 -0.14 16.22
N ASN A 79 -20.19 -0.88 15.62
CA ASN A 79 -20.46 -2.00 14.74
C ASN A 79 -19.79 -3.25 15.32
N ARG A 80 -20.55 -4.02 16.09
CA ARG A 80 -20.01 -5.12 16.89
C ARG A 80 -19.43 -6.24 16.03
N LEU A 81 -20.14 -6.65 14.98
CA LEU A 81 -19.67 -7.76 14.11
C LEU A 81 -18.38 -7.37 13.36
N GLU A 82 -18.29 -6.13 12.92
CA GLU A 82 -17.08 -5.61 12.29
C GLU A 82 -15.91 -5.60 13.27
N ALA A 83 -16.11 -5.12 14.51
CA ALA A 83 -15.12 -5.12 15.58
C ALA A 83 -14.64 -6.54 15.91
N GLN A 84 -15.56 -7.49 16.03
CA GLN A 84 -15.23 -8.90 16.29
C GLN A 84 -14.42 -9.53 15.16
N ALA A 85 -14.78 -9.26 13.89
CA ALA A 85 -14.06 -9.76 12.74
C ALA A 85 -12.61 -9.19 12.68
N LEU A 86 -12.45 -7.91 13.00
CA LEU A 86 -11.13 -7.27 13.07
C LEU A 86 -10.29 -7.85 14.21
N VAL A 87 -10.86 -7.96 15.41
CA VAL A 87 -10.14 -8.51 16.58
C VAL A 87 -9.73 -9.95 16.34
N HIS A 88 -10.62 -10.77 15.76
CA HIS A 88 -10.30 -12.15 15.39
C HIS A 88 -9.11 -12.23 14.42
N GLU A 89 -9.09 -11.39 13.39
CA GLU A 89 -7.98 -11.32 12.43
C GLU A 89 -6.67 -10.91 13.13
N LEU A 90 -6.71 -9.86 13.96
CA LEU A 90 -5.54 -9.40 14.69
C LEU A 90 -4.99 -10.49 15.59
N VAL A 91 -5.82 -11.10 16.42
CA VAL A 91 -5.41 -12.18 17.35
C VAL A 91 -4.85 -13.38 16.60
N THR A 92 -5.48 -13.77 15.48
CA THR A 92 -4.97 -14.84 14.62
C THR A 92 -3.55 -14.54 14.14
N ARG A 93 -3.28 -13.31 13.69
CA ARG A 93 -1.95 -12.89 13.23
C ARG A 93 -0.93 -12.79 14.37
N LEU A 94 -1.33 -12.28 15.53
CA LEU A 94 -0.44 -12.18 16.70
C LEU A 94 -0.02 -13.56 17.23
N ARG A 95 -0.85 -14.59 17.03
CA ARG A 95 -0.58 -15.99 17.42
C ARG A 95 0.14 -16.80 16.36
N SER A 96 0.19 -16.29 15.12
CA SER A 96 0.87 -16.98 14.03
C SER A 96 2.38 -16.94 14.23
N THR A 97 3.01 -18.09 14.06
CA THR A 97 4.47 -18.24 14.02
C THR A 97 4.99 -18.29 12.59
N ASP A 98 4.08 -18.28 11.61
CA ASP A 98 4.41 -18.37 10.20
C ASP A 98 4.69 -16.99 9.62
N GLY A 99 5.80 -16.86 8.91
CA GLY A 99 6.17 -15.64 8.19
C GLY A 99 6.97 -14.61 9.03
N PRO A 100 7.19 -13.41 8.49
CA PRO A 100 7.99 -12.39 9.15
C PRO A 100 7.24 -11.78 10.35
N VAL A 101 7.98 -11.48 11.40
CA VAL A 101 7.44 -10.74 12.55
C VAL A 101 7.03 -9.35 12.10
N ARG A 102 5.80 -8.93 12.45
CA ARG A 102 5.19 -7.66 12.07
C ARG A 102 4.64 -6.91 13.26
N SER A 103 4.66 -5.59 13.17
CA SER A 103 3.95 -4.71 14.09
C SER A 103 2.54 -4.40 13.59
N TYR A 104 1.60 -4.21 14.53
CA TYR A 104 0.18 -4.04 14.19
C TYR A 104 -0.40 -2.78 14.83
N GLY A 105 -1.26 -2.10 14.09
CA GLY A 105 -2.06 -0.99 14.59
C GLY A 105 -3.51 -1.12 14.15
N VAL A 106 -4.42 -0.71 15.01
CA VAL A 106 -5.85 -0.63 14.69
C VAL A 106 -6.26 0.82 14.62
N VAL A 107 -6.94 1.20 13.53
CA VAL A 107 -7.48 2.54 13.34
C VAL A 107 -8.99 2.47 13.17
N THR A 108 -9.72 3.25 13.97
CA THR A 108 -11.18 3.32 13.93
C THR A 108 -11.67 4.70 13.51
N PHE A 109 -12.88 4.75 13.01
CA PHE A 109 -13.49 6.02 12.59
C PHE A 109 -14.29 6.72 13.71
N SER A 110 -14.46 6.05 14.86
CA SER A 110 -15.14 6.62 16.02
C SER A 110 -14.53 6.15 17.34
N GLN A 111 -14.63 6.99 18.36
CA GLN A 111 -14.15 6.65 19.70
C GLN A 111 -14.96 5.51 20.34
N ALA A 112 -16.25 5.44 20.08
CA ALA A 112 -17.07 4.35 20.61
C ALA A 112 -16.63 2.97 20.05
N GLN A 113 -16.25 2.92 18.77
CA GLN A 113 -15.72 1.71 18.14
C GLN A 113 -14.33 1.36 18.67
N GLN A 114 -13.49 2.37 18.91
CA GLN A 114 -12.18 2.19 19.56
C GLN A 114 -12.34 1.47 20.90
N SER A 115 -13.16 2.02 21.81
CA SER A 115 -13.41 1.43 23.13
C SER A 115 -14.01 0.02 23.05
N LEU A 116 -14.87 -0.25 22.07
CA LEU A 116 -15.40 -1.61 21.86
C LEU A 116 -14.26 -2.58 21.46
N ILE A 117 -13.40 -2.18 20.54
CA ILE A 117 -12.27 -3.02 20.09
C ILE A 117 -11.29 -3.25 21.23
N GLU A 118 -10.96 -2.22 22.01
CA GLU A 118 -10.09 -2.34 23.20
C GLU A 118 -10.66 -3.36 24.18
N ASN A 119 -11.96 -3.29 24.51
CA ASN A 119 -12.63 -4.24 25.40
C ASN A 119 -12.57 -5.68 24.85
N LEU A 120 -12.85 -5.87 23.55
CA LEU A 120 -12.78 -7.18 22.90
C LEU A 120 -11.34 -7.73 22.90
N LEU A 121 -10.33 -6.89 22.69
CA LEU A 121 -8.94 -7.27 22.77
C LEU A 121 -8.56 -7.68 24.21
N ASP A 122 -9.01 -6.96 25.22
CA ASP A 122 -8.77 -7.33 26.62
C ASP A 122 -9.39 -8.68 26.98
N GLU A 123 -10.55 -9.01 26.40
CA GLU A 123 -11.15 -10.34 26.55
C GLU A 123 -10.27 -11.42 25.90
N GLU A 124 -9.74 -11.18 24.70
CA GLU A 124 -8.89 -12.11 23.98
C GLU A 124 -7.50 -12.27 24.63
N ARG A 125 -6.90 -11.21 25.16
CA ARG A 125 -5.63 -11.24 25.91
C ARG A 125 -5.73 -12.13 27.16
N ARG A 126 -6.89 -12.15 27.83
CA ARG A 126 -7.13 -13.06 28.96
C ARG A 126 -7.24 -14.52 28.53
N LYS A 127 -7.76 -14.80 27.32
CA LYS A 127 -7.88 -16.16 26.76
C LYS A 127 -6.54 -16.66 26.20
N PHE A 128 -5.73 -15.76 25.66
CA PHE A 128 -4.48 -16.03 24.94
C PHE A 128 -3.33 -15.19 25.54
N PRO A 129 -2.82 -15.53 26.73
CA PRO A 129 -1.77 -14.75 27.38
C PRO A 129 -0.49 -14.62 26.56
N GLU A 130 -0.26 -15.52 25.61
CA GLU A 130 0.89 -15.49 24.70
C GLU A 130 0.95 -14.23 23.84
N ILE A 131 -0.20 -13.57 23.55
CA ILE A 131 -0.20 -12.34 22.75
C ILE A 131 0.17 -11.09 23.56
N GLU A 132 0.27 -11.19 24.89
CA GLU A 132 0.56 -10.05 25.77
C GLU A 132 1.87 -9.35 25.43
N ILE A 133 2.86 -10.11 24.95
CA ILE A 133 4.17 -9.57 24.53
C ILE A 133 4.05 -8.48 23.46
N HIS A 134 3.01 -8.50 22.64
CA HIS A 134 2.80 -7.50 21.58
C HIS A 134 2.27 -6.16 22.10
N PHE A 135 1.79 -6.10 23.36
CA PHE A 135 1.19 -4.90 23.96
C PHE A 135 2.09 -4.25 25.01
N GLY A 136 3.14 -4.96 25.45
CA GLY A 136 4.06 -4.52 26.50
C GLY A 136 5.16 -3.58 26.02
N ASP A 137 6.10 -3.27 26.94
CA ASP A 137 7.21 -2.36 26.69
C ASP A 137 8.31 -2.96 25.79
N ALA A 138 8.35 -4.29 25.65
CA ALA A 138 9.30 -5.02 24.81
C ALA A 138 8.59 -5.89 23.77
N PRO A 139 7.91 -5.28 22.78
CA PRO A 139 7.21 -6.02 21.74
C PRO A 139 8.19 -6.71 20.79
N PRO A 140 7.74 -7.75 20.03
CA PRO A 140 8.59 -8.46 19.07
C PRO A 140 9.20 -7.56 17.98
N VAL A 141 8.55 -6.46 17.64
CA VAL A 141 9.13 -5.36 16.84
C VAL A 141 9.46 -4.24 17.81
N GLU A 142 10.74 -3.95 17.97
CA GLU A 142 11.25 -2.99 18.96
C GLU A 142 10.58 -1.61 18.83
N GLY A 143 10.06 -1.09 19.95
CA GLY A 143 9.41 0.22 20.02
C GLY A 143 8.04 0.30 19.33
N GLU A 144 7.49 -0.81 18.84
CA GLU A 144 6.23 -0.83 18.08
C GLU A 144 5.15 -1.74 18.73
N PRO A 145 4.67 -1.44 19.96
CA PRO A 145 3.56 -2.19 20.55
C PRO A 145 2.28 -2.03 19.76
N VAL A 146 1.36 -2.99 19.88
CA VAL A 146 0.02 -2.87 19.27
C VAL A 146 -0.69 -1.66 19.84
N PHE A 147 -1.31 -0.88 18.97
CA PHE A 147 -2.16 0.23 19.39
C PHE A 147 -3.58 0.13 18.81
N VAL A 148 -4.56 0.72 19.50
CA VAL A 148 -5.90 0.99 19.01
C VAL A 148 -6.14 2.48 19.10
N LYS A 149 -6.33 3.16 17.96
CA LYS A 149 -6.51 4.62 17.89
C LYS A 149 -7.64 4.99 16.94
N ASN A 150 -8.15 6.20 17.06
CA ASN A 150 -9.11 6.73 16.10
C ASN A 150 -8.46 7.70 15.12
N LEU A 151 -9.22 8.18 14.12
CA LEU A 151 -8.73 9.11 13.09
C LEU A 151 -8.12 10.39 13.63
N GLU A 152 -8.49 10.83 14.83
CA GLU A 152 -8.02 12.08 15.41
C GLU A 152 -6.69 11.92 16.15
N ASN A 153 -6.35 10.69 16.58
CA ASN A 153 -5.21 10.41 17.44
C ASN A 153 -4.08 9.59 16.77
N VAL A 154 -4.27 9.13 15.52
CA VAL A 154 -3.30 8.26 14.82
C VAL A 154 -2.14 9.02 14.18
N GLN A 155 -2.15 10.34 14.23
CA GLN A 155 -1.08 11.14 13.65
C GLN A 155 0.25 10.89 14.38
N GLY A 156 1.32 10.63 13.61
CA GLY A 156 2.65 10.34 14.13
C GLY A 156 2.96 8.86 14.32
N ASP A 157 1.95 8.01 14.43
CA ASP A 157 2.14 6.56 14.55
C ASP A 157 2.28 5.88 13.19
N GLU A 158 2.95 4.74 13.16
CA GLU A 158 3.05 3.87 12.00
C GLU A 158 3.29 2.43 12.46
N ARG A 159 2.81 1.44 11.69
CA ARG A 159 3.05 0.00 11.91
C ARG A 159 3.21 -0.70 10.56
N ASP A 160 3.75 -1.91 10.63
CA ASP A 160 3.84 -2.75 9.44
C ASP A 160 2.46 -3.01 8.83
N VAL A 161 1.51 -3.36 9.68
CA VAL A 161 0.12 -3.67 9.29
C VAL A 161 -0.85 -2.77 10.04
N ILE A 162 -1.75 -2.13 9.30
CA ILE A 162 -2.85 -1.34 9.85
C ILE A 162 -4.18 -2.02 9.52
N LEU A 163 -4.97 -2.31 10.55
CA LEU A 163 -6.34 -2.80 10.42
C LEU A 163 -7.30 -1.62 10.64
N PHE A 164 -8.12 -1.34 9.63
CA PHE A 164 -9.13 -0.28 9.69
C PHE A 164 -10.51 -0.82 10.03
N SER A 165 -11.18 -0.26 11.03
CA SER A 165 -12.59 -0.43 11.27
C SER A 165 -13.35 0.82 10.85
N ILE A 166 -14.16 0.72 9.81
CA ILE A 166 -14.97 1.85 9.31
C ILE A 166 -16.10 2.18 10.30
N CYS A 167 -16.61 1.18 11.00
CA CYS A 167 -17.68 1.29 11.98
C CYS A 167 -19.04 1.67 11.38
N TYR A 168 -19.09 2.77 10.62
CA TYR A 168 -20.31 3.26 9.98
C TYR A 168 -20.76 2.31 8.87
N GLY A 169 -22.07 2.10 8.80
CA GLY A 169 -22.65 1.16 7.85
C GLY A 169 -24.17 1.20 7.86
N PRO A 170 -24.82 0.17 7.29
CA PRO A 170 -26.26 0.00 7.37
C PRO A 170 -26.70 -0.17 8.83
N ASP A 171 -27.79 0.49 9.23
CA ASP A 171 -28.47 0.22 10.48
C ASP A 171 -29.33 -1.07 10.39
N GLU A 172 -30.05 -1.41 11.45
CA GLU A 172 -30.94 -2.60 11.48
C GLU A 172 -32.01 -2.60 10.38
N ALA A 173 -32.39 -1.40 9.88
CA ALA A 173 -33.33 -1.24 8.78
C ALA A 173 -32.63 -1.23 7.39
N GLY A 174 -31.32 -1.44 7.35
CA GLY A 174 -30.50 -1.40 6.13
C GLY A 174 -30.21 0.00 5.61
N LYS A 175 -30.55 1.07 6.36
CA LYS A 175 -30.35 2.45 5.94
C LYS A 175 -28.95 2.93 6.30
N ILE A 176 -28.25 3.50 5.32
CA ILE A 176 -26.93 4.10 5.51
C ILE A 176 -27.07 5.61 5.74
N SER A 177 -26.51 6.09 6.85
CA SER A 177 -26.44 7.52 7.16
C SER A 177 -25.19 8.13 6.52
N MET A 178 -25.30 9.31 5.90
CA MET A 178 -24.16 10.04 5.37
C MET A 178 -23.42 10.85 6.43
N ASN A 179 -23.60 10.56 7.70
CA ASN A 179 -22.85 11.14 8.80
C ASN A 179 -21.82 10.13 9.33
N PHE A 180 -20.56 10.35 9.00
CA PHE A 180 -19.39 9.56 9.38
C PHE A 180 -18.50 10.33 10.37
N GLY A 181 -19.11 11.07 11.26
CA GLY A 181 -18.43 11.74 12.37
C GLY A 181 -17.32 12.69 11.91
N PRO A 182 -16.04 12.41 12.28
CA PRO A 182 -14.92 13.31 11.97
C PRO A 182 -14.70 13.57 10.48
N LEU A 183 -15.11 12.65 9.59
CA LEU A 183 -14.96 12.83 8.14
C LEU A 183 -15.91 13.87 7.55
N ASN A 184 -17.03 14.15 8.21
CA ASN A 184 -17.97 15.17 7.76
C ASN A 184 -17.58 16.59 8.17
N ARG A 185 -16.62 16.73 9.09
CA ARG A 185 -16.10 18.02 9.54
C ARG A 185 -15.05 18.56 8.58
N ASP A 186 -14.76 19.84 8.66
CA ASP A 186 -13.67 20.47 7.93
C ASP A 186 -12.33 19.78 8.25
N GLY A 187 -11.52 19.53 7.23
CA GLY A 187 -10.29 18.74 7.35
C GLY A 187 -10.50 17.23 7.51
N GLY A 188 -11.72 16.71 7.32
CA GLY A 188 -12.01 15.28 7.37
C GLY A 188 -11.19 14.48 6.34
N GLU A 189 -10.99 15.04 5.15
CA GLU A 189 -10.13 14.47 4.11
C GLU A 189 -8.66 14.39 4.52
N ARG A 190 -8.17 15.38 5.29
CA ARG A 190 -6.79 15.37 5.81
C ARG A 190 -6.60 14.26 6.85
N ARG A 191 -7.60 14.06 7.74
CA ARG A 191 -7.58 12.95 8.72
C ARG A 191 -7.57 11.59 8.03
N LEU A 192 -8.37 11.43 6.96
CA LEU A 192 -8.37 10.21 6.16
C LEU A 192 -6.99 9.97 5.53
N ASN A 193 -6.43 11.00 4.87
CA ASN A 193 -5.10 10.91 4.26
C ASN A 193 -4.02 10.52 5.27
N VAL A 194 -4.02 11.14 6.46
CA VAL A 194 -3.09 10.78 7.53
C VAL A 194 -3.25 9.31 7.89
N ALA A 195 -4.46 8.84 8.11
CA ALA A 195 -4.72 7.47 8.53
C ALA A 195 -4.30 6.44 7.47
N VAL A 196 -4.73 6.60 6.22
CA VAL A 196 -4.44 5.63 5.13
C VAL A 196 -2.97 5.61 4.70
N THR A 197 -2.13 6.47 5.27
CA THR A 197 -0.68 6.48 5.04
C THR A 197 0.14 5.96 6.22
N ARG A 198 -0.49 5.26 7.19
CA ARG A 198 0.20 4.79 8.42
C ARG A 198 0.81 3.40 8.29
N ALA A 199 0.49 2.65 7.26
CA ALA A 199 1.01 1.31 7.05
C ALA A 199 2.35 1.31 6.30
N LYS A 200 3.28 0.42 6.73
CA LYS A 200 4.53 0.15 6.01
C LYS A 200 4.36 -0.96 4.98
N HIS A 201 3.56 -2.00 5.27
CA HIS A 201 3.43 -3.19 4.44
C HIS A 201 2.01 -3.50 4.00
N GLU A 202 1.02 -3.36 4.87
CA GLU A 202 -0.37 -3.78 4.59
C GLU A 202 -1.40 -2.88 5.28
N ILE A 203 -2.49 -2.61 4.57
CA ILE A 203 -3.74 -2.09 5.13
C ILE A 203 -4.83 -3.12 4.88
N MET A 204 -5.55 -3.50 5.95
CA MET A 204 -6.75 -4.31 5.84
C MET A 204 -7.96 -3.52 6.34
N VAL A 205 -8.93 -3.30 5.45
CA VAL A 205 -10.13 -2.50 5.72
C VAL A 205 -11.30 -3.41 6.02
N PHE A 206 -11.88 -3.30 7.21
CA PHE A 206 -13.10 -3.97 7.61
C PHE A 206 -14.28 -2.99 7.52
N ALA A 207 -15.32 -3.36 6.80
CA ALA A 207 -16.49 -2.52 6.64
C ALA A 207 -17.79 -3.32 6.45
N GLY A 208 -18.87 -2.86 7.07
CA GLY A 208 -20.23 -3.37 6.84
C GLY A 208 -20.89 -2.81 5.58
N LEU A 209 -20.18 -1.94 4.82
CA LEU A 209 -20.66 -1.34 3.58
C LEU A 209 -19.59 -1.35 2.50
N ARG A 210 -19.99 -1.19 1.23
CA ARG A 210 -19.11 -1.00 0.09
C ARG A 210 -19.10 0.46 -0.36
N GLY A 211 -18.05 0.89 -1.04
CA GLY A 211 -17.92 2.26 -1.55
C GLY A 211 -19.10 2.70 -2.42
N GLU A 212 -19.62 1.81 -3.27
CA GLU A 212 -20.77 2.07 -4.15
C GLU A 212 -22.07 2.45 -3.41
N GLN A 213 -22.23 2.00 -2.16
CA GLN A 213 -23.41 2.30 -1.34
C GLN A 213 -23.38 3.72 -0.76
N LEU A 214 -22.27 4.45 -0.87
CA LEU A 214 -22.17 5.84 -0.43
C LEU A 214 -22.73 6.78 -1.50
N ASP A 215 -23.89 7.37 -1.20
CA ASP A 215 -24.61 8.29 -2.08
C ASP A 215 -24.07 9.73 -1.92
N LEU A 216 -23.18 10.13 -2.79
CA LEU A 216 -22.55 11.44 -2.76
C LEU A 216 -23.52 12.60 -3.06
N THR A 217 -24.73 12.33 -3.56
CA THR A 217 -25.74 13.38 -3.79
C THR A 217 -26.30 13.91 -2.47
N LYS A 218 -26.18 13.12 -1.40
CA LYS A 218 -26.69 13.43 -0.05
C LYS A 218 -25.65 14.09 0.87
N THR A 219 -24.46 14.37 0.37
CA THR A 219 -23.40 14.97 1.18
C THR A 219 -22.53 15.95 0.37
N ARG A 220 -22.04 16.99 1.04
CA ARG A 220 -21.01 17.89 0.49
C ARG A 220 -19.63 17.63 1.09
N SER A 221 -19.52 16.68 2.01
CA SER A 221 -18.26 16.38 2.69
C SER A 221 -17.23 15.81 1.72
N ARG A 222 -16.08 16.48 1.63
CA ARG A 222 -14.93 15.99 0.88
C ARG A 222 -14.37 14.70 1.51
N GLY A 223 -14.30 14.65 2.84
CA GLY A 223 -13.81 13.46 3.55
C GLY A 223 -14.64 12.21 3.26
N LEU A 224 -15.98 12.36 3.15
CA LEU A 224 -16.84 11.21 2.81
C LEU A 224 -16.74 10.79 1.35
N ARG A 225 -16.57 11.75 0.43
CA ARG A 225 -16.29 11.45 -0.97
C ARG A 225 -14.96 10.68 -1.12
N ASP A 226 -13.94 11.14 -0.43
CA ASP A 226 -12.62 10.53 -0.48
C ASP A 226 -12.62 9.14 0.17
N LEU A 227 -13.41 8.92 1.24
CA LEU A 227 -13.65 7.60 1.80
C LEU A 227 -14.29 6.64 0.79
N LYS A 228 -15.32 7.09 0.04
CA LYS A 228 -15.93 6.29 -1.03
C LYS A 228 -14.86 5.79 -2.00
N TYR A 229 -14.02 6.69 -2.51
CA TYR A 229 -12.96 6.34 -3.46
C TYR A 229 -11.89 5.43 -2.83
N PHE A 230 -11.58 5.63 -1.55
CA PHE A 230 -10.67 4.74 -0.83
C PHE A 230 -11.23 3.32 -0.66
N LEU A 231 -12.51 3.17 -0.34
CA LEU A 231 -13.17 1.86 -0.25
C LEU A 231 -13.22 1.15 -1.61
N GLU A 232 -13.53 1.88 -2.68
CA GLU A 232 -13.49 1.35 -4.06
C GLU A 232 -12.07 0.92 -4.45
N TYR A 233 -11.05 1.70 -4.07
CA TYR A 233 -9.66 1.35 -4.25
C TYR A 233 -9.25 0.11 -3.45
N ALA A 234 -9.63 0.03 -2.19
CA ALA A 234 -9.33 -1.12 -1.33
C ALA A 234 -9.96 -2.42 -1.87
N GLU A 235 -11.15 -2.32 -2.46
CA GLU A 235 -11.88 -3.47 -3.02
C GLU A 235 -11.32 -3.92 -4.38
N ARG A 236 -10.99 -2.97 -5.27
CA ARG A 236 -10.65 -3.24 -6.69
C ARG A 236 -9.15 -3.12 -6.98
N GLY A 237 -8.37 -2.59 -6.04
CA GLY A 237 -6.95 -2.32 -6.21
C GLY A 237 -6.65 -1.14 -7.15
N PRO A 238 -5.44 -1.06 -7.72
CA PRO A 238 -4.99 0.04 -8.59
C PRO A 238 -5.87 0.26 -9.82
N SER A 239 -6.57 -0.75 -10.31
CA SER A 239 -7.50 -0.63 -11.44
C SER A 239 -8.63 0.38 -11.18
N ALA A 240 -9.08 0.54 -9.93
CA ALA A 240 -10.05 1.56 -9.56
C ALA A 240 -9.54 2.99 -9.79
N LEU A 241 -8.24 3.20 -9.66
CA LEU A 241 -7.61 4.49 -9.96
C LEU A 241 -7.51 4.72 -11.46
N THR A 242 -7.33 3.67 -12.26
CA THR A 242 -7.15 3.75 -13.72
C THR A 242 -8.49 3.98 -14.44
N ALA A 243 -9.57 3.38 -13.98
CA ALA A 243 -10.90 3.53 -14.58
C ALA A 243 -11.39 4.99 -14.63
N ALA A 244 -10.85 5.88 -13.79
CA ALA A 244 -11.12 7.32 -13.84
C ALA A 244 -10.15 8.10 -14.76
N VAL A 245 -9.15 7.46 -15.38
CA VAL A 245 -8.10 8.07 -16.23
C VAL A 245 -8.21 7.68 -17.70
N THR A 246 -9.19 6.88 -18.11
CA THR A 246 -9.38 6.49 -19.52
C THR A 246 -9.65 7.67 -20.49
N SER A 247 -9.40 8.91 -20.05
CA SER A 247 -9.40 10.09 -20.93
C SER A 247 -8.07 10.84 -21.01
N ALA A 248 -6.99 10.38 -20.37
CA ALA A 248 -5.68 11.03 -20.45
C ALA A 248 -4.58 10.00 -20.73
N SER A 249 -4.27 9.86 -22.00
CA SER A 249 -3.02 9.32 -22.56
C SER A 249 -2.43 8.12 -21.81
N LEU A 250 -2.88 6.91 -22.16
CA LEU A 250 -1.92 5.85 -22.38
C LEU A 250 -0.88 6.46 -23.33
N SER A 251 0.27 6.88 -22.80
CA SER A 251 1.36 7.31 -23.64
C SER A 251 1.72 6.12 -24.53
N GLU A 252 1.55 6.30 -25.81
CA GLU A 252 2.08 5.50 -26.89
C GLU A 252 3.60 5.44 -26.78
N ALA A 253 4.14 4.67 -25.88
CA ALA A 253 5.53 4.30 -25.97
C ALA A 253 5.84 3.10 -25.06
N GLU A 254 5.15 2.01 -25.24
CA GLU A 254 5.93 0.79 -25.26
C GLU A 254 6.88 0.95 -26.45
N SER A 255 8.16 1.19 -26.18
CA SER A 255 9.09 1.31 -27.27
C SER A 255 9.07 -0.02 -28.03
N GLU A 256 9.22 0.02 -29.34
CA GLU A 256 9.34 -1.20 -30.16
C GLU A 256 10.44 -2.11 -29.59
N PHE A 257 11.45 -1.52 -29.00
CA PHE A 257 12.53 -2.18 -28.31
C PHE A 257 12.04 -3.00 -27.08
N GLU A 258 11.24 -2.43 -26.20
CA GLU A 258 10.68 -3.14 -25.04
C GLU A 258 9.80 -4.33 -25.47
N ARG A 259 8.98 -4.15 -26.52
CA ARG A 259 8.16 -5.23 -27.08
C ARG A 259 9.01 -6.36 -27.63
N MET A 260 10.06 -6.05 -28.38
CA MET A 260 10.98 -7.06 -28.92
C MET A 260 11.67 -7.87 -27.83
N VAL A 261 12.14 -7.20 -26.76
CA VAL A 261 12.73 -7.87 -25.60
C VAL A 261 11.68 -8.75 -24.91
N ALA A 262 10.47 -8.25 -24.65
CA ALA A 262 9.41 -9.01 -24.00
C ALA A 262 8.98 -10.24 -24.81
N ASP A 263 8.87 -10.14 -26.12
CA ASP A 263 8.48 -11.26 -26.99
C ASP A 263 9.54 -12.36 -26.99
N ARG A 264 10.81 -11.99 -26.92
CA ARG A 264 11.90 -12.99 -26.78
C ARG A 264 11.91 -13.67 -25.41
N ILE A 265 11.58 -12.94 -24.33
CA ILE A 265 11.44 -13.51 -22.98
C ILE A 265 10.27 -14.51 -22.96
N ARG A 266 9.12 -14.13 -23.55
CA ARG A 266 7.96 -15.03 -23.69
C ARG A 266 8.30 -16.27 -24.54
N GLY A 267 9.02 -16.08 -25.64
CA GLY A 267 9.51 -17.19 -26.47
C GLY A 267 10.44 -18.15 -25.74
N ALA A 268 11.11 -17.69 -24.68
CA ALA A 268 11.93 -18.51 -23.79
C ALA A 268 11.12 -19.20 -22.67
N GLY A 269 9.80 -19.02 -22.62
CA GLY A 269 8.88 -19.70 -21.69
C GLY A 269 8.62 -18.95 -20.38
N PHE A 270 8.97 -17.67 -20.26
CA PHE A 270 8.72 -16.88 -19.07
C PHE A 270 7.54 -15.92 -19.25
N GLU A 271 6.73 -15.77 -18.19
CA GLU A 271 5.68 -14.76 -18.14
C GLU A 271 6.29 -13.39 -17.86
N VAL A 272 5.89 -12.38 -18.64
CA VAL A 272 6.40 -11.01 -18.51
C VAL A 272 5.28 -10.00 -18.55
N HIS A 273 5.33 -9.06 -17.60
CA HIS A 273 4.45 -7.90 -17.51
C HIS A 273 5.18 -6.64 -17.94
N HIS A 274 4.47 -5.78 -18.67
CA HIS A 274 4.98 -4.49 -19.11
C HIS A 274 4.69 -3.40 -18.07
N GLN A 275 5.57 -2.40 -17.99
CA GLN A 275 5.36 -1.15 -17.26
C GLN A 275 4.90 -1.37 -15.82
N VAL A 276 5.67 -2.19 -15.08
CA VAL A 276 5.35 -2.56 -13.70
C VAL A 276 5.44 -1.36 -12.79
N GLY A 277 4.32 -1.03 -12.16
CA GLY A 277 4.17 0.12 -11.27
C GLY A 277 2.86 0.86 -11.49
N CYS A 278 2.38 1.60 -10.48
CA CYS A 278 1.11 2.32 -10.55
C CYS A 278 1.26 3.85 -10.40
N SER A 279 2.48 4.35 -10.28
CA SER A 279 2.78 5.78 -10.09
C SER A 279 3.80 6.29 -11.11
N GLY A 280 4.50 7.37 -10.76
CA GLY A 280 5.38 8.10 -11.66
C GLY A 280 6.65 7.36 -12.12
N TYR A 281 7.03 6.25 -11.47
CA TYR A 281 8.11 5.39 -11.91
C TYR A 281 7.62 3.97 -12.16
N ARG A 282 8.04 3.41 -13.29
CA ARG A 282 7.72 2.03 -13.68
C ARG A 282 8.98 1.32 -14.10
N ILE A 283 9.03 0.01 -13.89
CA ILE A 283 10.01 -0.90 -14.46
C ILE A 283 9.46 -1.35 -15.82
N ASP A 284 10.27 -1.28 -16.87
CA ASP A 284 9.79 -1.53 -18.24
C ASP A 284 9.22 -2.94 -18.39
N LEU A 285 9.92 -3.96 -17.87
CA LEU A 285 9.44 -5.34 -17.89
C LEU A 285 9.67 -6.02 -16.54
N GLY A 286 8.65 -6.69 -16.00
CA GLY A 286 8.73 -7.55 -14.83
C GLY A 286 8.55 -9.01 -15.20
N ILE A 287 9.54 -9.84 -14.90
CA ILE A 287 9.49 -11.31 -15.14
C ILE A 287 8.88 -11.95 -13.91
N VAL A 288 7.75 -12.66 -14.10
CA VAL A 288 7.04 -13.34 -13.01
C VAL A 288 7.87 -14.52 -12.52
N ASP A 289 7.92 -14.71 -11.22
CA ASP A 289 8.61 -15.86 -10.60
C ASP A 289 7.77 -17.13 -10.81
N PRO A 290 8.29 -18.14 -11.55
CA PRO A 290 7.55 -19.39 -11.75
C PRO A 290 7.30 -20.18 -10.46
N ALA A 291 8.20 -20.06 -9.48
CA ALA A 291 8.08 -20.75 -8.18
C ALA A 291 7.15 -19.99 -7.22
N ALA A 292 7.00 -18.68 -7.42
CA ALA A 292 6.14 -17.82 -6.62
C ALA A 292 5.32 -16.87 -7.51
N PRO A 293 4.22 -17.33 -8.14
CA PRO A 293 3.43 -16.55 -9.11
C PRO A 293 2.85 -15.23 -8.54
N GLY A 294 3.01 -14.97 -7.24
CA GLY A 294 2.66 -13.72 -6.56
C GLY A 294 3.79 -12.70 -6.49
N SER A 295 4.93 -12.94 -7.16
CA SER A 295 6.09 -12.03 -7.15
C SER A 295 6.81 -11.98 -8.48
N TYR A 296 7.64 -10.95 -8.65
CA TYR A 296 8.56 -10.84 -9.77
C TYR A 296 9.94 -11.39 -9.38
N LEU A 297 10.49 -12.23 -10.25
CA LEU A 297 11.83 -12.78 -10.13
C LEU A 297 12.90 -11.72 -10.49
N LEU A 298 12.61 -10.92 -11.53
CA LEU A 298 13.56 -9.97 -12.11
C LEU A 298 12.82 -8.79 -12.75
N GLY A 299 13.33 -7.58 -12.54
CA GLY A 299 12.96 -6.39 -13.32
C GLY A 299 13.96 -6.17 -14.45
N VAL A 300 13.47 -5.85 -15.65
CA VAL A 300 14.32 -5.50 -16.80
C VAL A 300 14.06 -4.05 -17.18
N GLU A 301 15.13 -3.28 -17.27
CA GLU A 301 15.15 -1.90 -17.75
C GLU A 301 15.69 -1.85 -19.18
N CYS A 302 14.93 -1.26 -20.09
CA CYS A 302 15.25 -1.16 -21.52
C CYS A 302 15.68 0.29 -21.84
N ASP A 303 16.97 0.57 -21.70
CA ASP A 303 17.50 1.94 -21.84
C ASP A 303 17.81 2.33 -23.29
N GLY A 304 17.25 3.46 -23.73
CA GLY A 304 17.52 4.05 -25.05
C GLY A 304 18.87 4.80 -25.13
N ALA A 305 19.41 4.94 -26.33
CA ALA A 305 20.71 5.58 -26.62
C ALA A 305 20.82 7.07 -26.19
N THR A 306 19.70 7.75 -25.94
CA THR A 306 19.67 9.18 -25.60
C THR A 306 20.00 9.51 -24.16
N TYR A 307 20.12 8.51 -23.30
CA TYR A 307 20.26 8.67 -21.84
C TYR A 307 21.67 9.12 -21.38
N HIS A 308 22.67 9.08 -22.24
CA HIS A 308 24.07 9.27 -21.84
C HIS A 308 24.52 10.72 -21.59
N ARG A 309 23.69 11.75 -21.73
CA ARG A 309 24.19 13.14 -21.87
C ARG A 309 24.16 14.02 -20.60
N ALA A 310 23.65 13.58 -19.44
CA ALA A 310 23.63 14.43 -18.25
C ALA A 310 24.19 13.75 -17.00
N HIS A 311 25.21 14.37 -16.36
CA HIS A 311 25.76 13.91 -15.08
C HIS A 311 24.70 13.78 -13.99
N THR A 312 23.72 14.67 -13.95
CA THR A 312 22.58 14.65 -13.01
C THR A 312 21.60 13.50 -13.25
N ALA A 313 21.59 12.87 -14.43
CA ALA A 313 20.79 11.68 -14.71
C ALA A 313 21.44 10.45 -14.05
N ARG A 314 22.74 10.28 -14.14
CA ARG A 314 23.46 9.14 -13.54
C ARG A 314 23.33 9.04 -12.03
N ASP A 315 23.35 10.16 -11.32
CA ASP A 315 23.20 10.17 -9.87
C ASP A 315 21.77 9.80 -9.46
N ARG A 316 20.78 10.28 -10.21
CA ARG A 316 19.38 9.89 -10.02
C ARG A 316 19.16 8.40 -10.29
N ASP A 317 19.77 7.85 -11.34
CA ASP A 317 19.65 6.43 -11.69
C ASP A 317 20.27 5.52 -10.66
N LYS A 318 21.45 5.84 -10.14
CA LYS A 318 22.07 5.07 -9.06
C LYS A 318 21.20 5.06 -7.81
N LEU A 319 20.63 6.23 -7.45
CA LEU A 319 19.73 6.32 -6.31
C LEU A 319 18.45 5.49 -6.53
N ARG A 320 17.87 5.54 -7.74
CA ARG A 320 16.68 4.75 -8.12
C ARG A 320 16.97 3.27 -8.03
N GLN A 321 18.05 2.80 -8.62
CA GLN A 321 18.48 1.41 -8.57
C GLN A 321 18.66 0.95 -7.12
N SER A 322 19.36 1.71 -6.28
CA SER A 322 19.57 1.39 -4.88
C SER A 322 18.25 1.29 -4.08
N VAL A 323 17.25 2.14 -4.40
CA VAL A 323 15.94 2.08 -3.77
C VAL A 323 15.17 0.82 -4.20
N LEU A 324 15.17 0.49 -5.49
CA LEU A 324 14.51 -0.72 -6.01
C LEU A 324 15.15 -1.98 -5.43
N GLU A 325 16.48 -2.04 -5.37
CA GLU A 325 17.21 -3.14 -4.74
C GLU A 325 16.88 -3.24 -3.24
N GLY A 326 16.77 -2.11 -2.55
CA GLY A 326 16.33 -2.03 -1.14
C GLY A 326 14.88 -2.46 -0.92
N LEU A 327 14.03 -2.40 -1.95
CA LEU A 327 12.67 -2.94 -1.96
C LEU A 327 12.61 -4.43 -2.32
N GLY A 328 13.75 -5.04 -2.66
CA GLY A 328 13.88 -6.46 -3.00
C GLY A 328 13.88 -6.77 -4.48
N TRP A 329 13.90 -5.77 -5.35
CA TRP A 329 14.06 -6.00 -6.78
C TRP A 329 15.48 -6.49 -7.11
N LYS A 330 15.55 -7.46 -7.99
CA LYS A 330 16.73 -7.77 -8.78
C LYS A 330 16.54 -7.11 -10.14
N LEU A 331 17.53 -6.40 -10.64
CA LEU A 331 17.40 -5.61 -11.86
C LEU A 331 18.44 -6.07 -12.91
N HIS A 332 17.98 -6.15 -14.15
CA HIS A 332 18.81 -6.37 -15.33
C HIS A 332 18.59 -5.24 -16.31
N ARG A 333 19.67 -4.68 -16.83
CA ARG A 333 19.60 -3.55 -17.75
C ARG A 333 20.06 -3.96 -19.14
N ILE A 334 19.26 -3.65 -20.15
CA ILE A 334 19.59 -3.86 -21.56
C ILE A 334 19.66 -2.52 -22.25
N TRP A 335 20.79 -2.24 -22.87
CA TRP A 335 20.96 -1.04 -23.65
C TRP A 335 20.50 -1.27 -25.09
N SER A 336 19.73 -0.32 -25.63
CA SER A 336 19.22 -0.42 -27.01
C SER A 336 20.37 -0.54 -28.03
N THR A 337 21.50 0.13 -27.82
CA THR A 337 22.70 0.02 -28.67
C THR A 337 23.25 -1.40 -28.70
N ASP A 338 23.35 -2.05 -27.55
CA ASP A 338 23.88 -3.41 -27.44
C ASP A 338 22.90 -4.42 -28.02
N TRP A 339 21.61 -4.22 -27.79
CA TRP A 339 20.56 -5.02 -28.37
C TRP A 339 20.55 -5.01 -29.90
N TRP A 340 20.65 -3.83 -30.52
CA TRP A 340 20.63 -3.72 -31.98
C TRP A 340 21.84 -4.35 -32.65
N HIS A 341 22.97 -4.41 -31.95
CA HIS A 341 24.20 -5.02 -32.48
C HIS A 341 24.36 -6.49 -32.10
N HIS A 342 23.87 -6.92 -30.93
CA HIS A 342 24.17 -8.22 -30.34
C HIS A 342 22.96 -8.81 -29.60
N SER A 343 21.75 -8.75 -30.19
CA SER A 343 20.50 -9.17 -29.53
C SER A 343 20.51 -10.60 -28.97
N ASP A 344 21.16 -11.54 -29.67
CA ASP A 344 21.24 -12.92 -29.21
C ASP A 344 22.16 -13.09 -28.00
N ALA A 345 23.26 -12.34 -27.96
CA ALA A 345 24.15 -12.36 -26.80
C ALA A 345 23.52 -11.69 -25.57
N GLU A 346 22.83 -10.56 -25.75
CA GLU A 346 22.11 -9.90 -24.66
C GLU A 346 20.96 -10.78 -24.13
N MET A 347 20.21 -11.45 -25.01
CA MET A 347 19.19 -12.38 -24.61
C MET A 347 19.75 -13.59 -23.87
N ALA A 348 20.88 -14.14 -24.31
CA ALA A 348 21.56 -15.24 -23.62
C ALA A 348 21.96 -14.87 -22.20
N LYS A 349 22.53 -13.69 -21.98
CA LYS A 349 22.88 -13.15 -20.65
C LYS A 349 21.65 -12.99 -19.77
N LEU A 350 20.56 -12.44 -20.33
CA LEU A 350 19.31 -12.27 -19.60
C LEU A 350 18.75 -13.63 -19.14
N ILE A 351 18.67 -14.62 -20.05
CA ILE A 351 18.17 -15.99 -19.73
C ILE A 351 19.05 -16.66 -18.69
N GLU A 352 20.37 -16.54 -18.79
CA GLU A 352 21.29 -17.04 -17.77
C GLU A 352 21.02 -16.41 -16.40
N THR A 353 20.81 -15.09 -16.36
CA THR A 353 20.44 -14.38 -15.13
C THR A 353 19.11 -14.93 -14.56
N ILE A 354 18.09 -15.08 -15.38
CA ILE A 354 16.76 -15.58 -14.95
C ILE A 354 16.90 -17.00 -14.36
N ARG A 355 17.60 -17.90 -15.06
CA ARG A 355 17.79 -19.29 -14.61
C ARG A 355 18.58 -19.35 -13.30
N GLY A 356 19.68 -18.60 -13.19
CA GLY A 356 20.48 -18.53 -11.96
C GLY A 356 19.68 -18.05 -10.75
N LEU A 357 18.68 -17.17 -10.96
CA LEU A 357 17.79 -16.70 -9.92
C LEU A 357 16.73 -17.74 -9.55
N SER A 358 16.17 -18.47 -10.54
CA SER A 358 15.19 -19.54 -10.31
C SER A 358 15.81 -20.69 -9.51
N ASP A 359 17.02 -21.12 -9.87
CA ASP A 359 17.74 -22.20 -9.19
C ASP A 359 18.14 -21.86 -7.76
N SER A 360 18.42 -20.58 -7.49
CA SER A 360 18.75 -20.09 -6.14
C SER A 360 17.54 -20.08 -5.20
N GLY A 361 16.34 -19.93 -5.73
CA GLY A 361 15.08 -19.98 -4.98
C GLY A 361 14.74 -21.40 -4.48
N ASP A 362 15.00 -22.41 -5.29
CA ASP A 362 14.75 -23.83 -4.96
C ASP A 362 15.67 -24.36 -3.84
N SER A 363 16.87 -23.82 -3.72
CA SER A 363 17.85 -24.27 -2.71
C SER A 363 17.51 -23.82 -1.29
N ALA A 364 16.65 -22.81 -1.13
CA ALA A 364 16.24 -22.24 0.18
C ALA A 364 15.03 -22.97 0.79
N GLN A 365 14.39 -23.91 0.09
CA GLN A 365 13.17 -24.62 0.53
C GLN A 365 13.38 -26.09 0.89
N GLN A 366 14.61 -26.63 0.91
CA GLN A 366 14.81 -27.99 1.39
C GLN A 366 14.98 -28.01 2.93
N PRO A 367 14.05 -28.63 3.69
CA PRO A 367 14.28 -28.89 5.10
C PRO A 367 15.39 -29.95 5.20
N SER A 368 16.43 -29.64 5.93
CA SER A 368 17.48 -30.57 6.31
C SER A 368 16.87 -31.71 7.14
N THR A 369 16.57 -32.83 6.48
CA THR A 369 16.33 -34.10 7.13
C THR A 369 17.68 -34.68 7.57
N GLU A 370 18.19 -34.27 8.71
CA GLU A 370 19.19 -35.04 9.43
C GLU A 370 18.49 -36.20 10.14
N VAL A 371 18.59 -37.33 9.55
CA VAL A 371 18.32 -38.62 10.19
C VAL A 371 19.52 -38.89 11.10
N GLY A 372 19.36 -38.61 12.40
CA GLY A 372 20.27 -39.07 13.42
C GLY A 372 20.08 -40.56 13.66
N HIS A 373 21.01 -41.39 13.16
CA HIS A 373 21.23 -42.71 13.68
C HIS A 373 22.36 -42.64 14.73
N GLY A 374 22.02 -43.06 15.97
CA GLY A 374 22.99 -43.24 17.05
C GLY A 374 22.29 -43.40 18.38
#